data_ed8b55983bbb5410a928850b7accfb56
#
_entry.id   ed8b55983bbb5410a928850b7accfb56
#
_cell.length_a   1.000
_cell.length_b   1.000
_cell.length_c   1.000
_cell.angle_alpha   90.00
_cell.angle_beta   90.00
_cell.angle_gamma   90.00
#
_symmetry.space_group_name_H-M   'P 1'
#
loop_
_entity.id
_entity.type
_entity.pdbx_description
1 polymer ?
#
loop_
_entity_poly.entity_id
_entity_poly.type
_entity_poly.pdbx_seq_one_letter_code
_entity_poly.pdbx_strand_id
1 'polypeptide(L)'
;FVQRLGKGAAAILILVTIKLLPATAVSVLTFILAGAWLALTVRARHEYVTAYREGLKSGVIQPDATIDTKDVTTVTTLVQSLGSSDPRQVLHSLTLLSDSGEGRLVPPLLIHHESPEVRRKTLEILAETGREDAASLVEQAMSDVDAEVRTGAMRTLAVLRGEHAAQL
;
A
#
# COMPACT_ATOMS: atom_id res chain seq x y z
N PHE A 1 -19.44 -14.62 28.99
CA PHE A 1 -19.22 -14.50 30.44
C PHE A 1 -18.43 -13.21 30.79
N VAL A 2 -17.39 -12.85 30.06
CA VAL A 2 -16.51 -11.68 30.33
C VAL A 2 -17.27 -10.35 30.21
N GLN A 3 -18.20 -10.19 29.26
CA GLN A 3 -18.96 -8.96 29.10
C GLN A 3 -19.97 -8.66 30.22
N ARG A 4 -20.44 -9.69 30.93
CA ARG A 4 -21.36 -9.48 32.08
C ARG A 4 -20.62 -9.08 33.35
N LEU A 5 -19.40 -9.59 33.54
CA LEU A 5 -18.53 -9.21 34.66
C LEU A 5 -18.04 -7.75 34.57
N GLY A 6 -17.73 -7.28 33.36
CA GLY A 6 -17.30 -5.89 33.14
C GLY A 6 -18.38 -4.85 33.47
N LYS A 7 -19.64 -5.14 33.17
CA LYS A 7 -20.78 -4.24 33.50
C LYS A 7 -21.05 -4.15 34.98
N GLY A 8 -20.92 -5.25 35.71
CA GLY A 8 -21.08 -5.29 37.18
C GLY A 8 -19.97 -4.53 37.92
N ALA A 9 -18.72 -4.71 37.49
CA ALA A 9 -17.59 -4.02 38.09
C ALA A 9 -17.66 -2.49 37.87
N ALA A 10 -18.05 -2.05 36.66
CA ALA A 10 -18.24 -0.63 36.37
C ALA A 10 -19.35 0.01 37.21
N ALA A 11 -20.48 -0.67 37.42
CA ALA A 11 -21.58 -0.17 38.23
C ALA A 11 -21.18 0.00 39.70
N ILE A 12 -20.45 -0.97 40.28
CA ILE A 12 -19.94 -0.91 41.64
C ILE A 12 -18.95 0.25 41.81
N LEU A 13 -18.06 0.44 40.84
CA LEU A 13 -17.06 1.50 40.86
C LEU A 13 -17.72 2.89 40.80
N ILE A 14 -18.76 3.07 40.00
CA ILE A 14 -19.54 4.30 39.91
C ILE A 14 -20.27 4.57 41.23
N LEU A 15 -20.86 3.56 41.84
CA LEU A 15 -21.64 3.68 43.09
C LEU A 15 -20.73 4.02 44.28
N VAL A 16 -19.54 3.47 44.36
CA VAL A 16 -18.51 3.78 45.36
C VAL A 16 -18.00 5.22 45.18
N THR A 17 -17.76 5.64 43.94
CA THR A 17 -17.27 6.98 43.59
C THR A 17 -18.28 8.07 43.99
N ILE A 18 -19.58 7.85 43.71
CA ILE A 18 -20.66 8.80 44.08
C ILE A 18 -20.86 8.92 45.59
N LYS A 19 -20.64 7.85 46.36
CA LYS A 19 -20.82 7.87 47.82
C LYS A 19 -19.63 8.45 48.59
N LEU A 20 -18.42 8.36 48.02
CA LEU A 20 -17.19 8.75 48.73
C LEU A 20 -16.69 10.16 48.42
N LEU A 21 -17.04 10.71 47.22
CA LEU A 21 -16.54 12.03 46.82
C LEU A 21 -17.69 13.07 46.74
N PRO A 22 -17.45 14.31 47.17
CA PRO A 22 -18.38 15.42 46.92
C PRO A 22 -18.51 15.67 45.43
N ALA A 23 -19.68 16.11 44.98
CA ALA A 23 -20.02 16.28 43.55
C ALA A 23 -19.00 17.13 42.75
N THR A 24 -18.34 18.08 43.41
CA THR A 24 -17.26 18.90 42.84
C THR A 24 -16.01 18.09 42.49
N ALA A 25 -15.64 17.12 43.35
CA ALA A 25 -14.46 16.29 43.11
C ALA A 25 -14.67 15.31 41.93
N VAL A 26 -15.89 14.80 41.75
CA VAL A 26 -16.25 13.94 40.62
C VAL A 26 -16.15 14.71 39.29
N SER A 27 -16.63 15.97 39.26
CA SER A 27 -16.53 16.83 38.09
C SER A 27 -15.07 17.12 37.69
N VAL A 28 -14.23 17.46 38.69
CA VAL A 28 -12.79 17.71 38.44
C VAL A 28 -12.09 16.47 37.92
N LEU A 29 -12.36 15.30 38.49
CA LEU A 29 -11.79 14.03 38.04
C LEU A 29 -12.20 13.70 36.60
N THR A 30 -13.45 13.95 36.22
CA THR A 30 -13.95 13.75 34.87
C THR A 30 -13.24 14.65 33.87
N PHE A 31 -13.03 15.94 34.20
CA PHE A 31 -12.27 16.86 33.36
C PHE A 31 -10.80 16.44 33.20
N ILE A 32 -10.16 15.97 34.26
CA ILE A 32 -8.79 15.48 34.18
C ILE A 32 -8.69 14.24 33.28
N LEU A 33 -9.63 13.30 33.45
CA LEU A 33 -9.67 12.08 32.63
C LEU A 33 -9.93 12.39 31.16
N ALA A 34 -10.87 13.30 30.88
CA ALA A 34 -11.17 13.76 29.51
C ALA A 34 -9.97 14.48 28.87
N GLY A 35 -9.28 15.33 29.64
CA GLY A 35 -8.05 16.00 29.19
C GLY A 35 -6.91 15.02 28.93
N ALA A 36 -6.71 14.03 29.80
CA ALA A 36 -5.72 12.99 29.63
C ALA A 36 -6.02 12.14 28.37
N TRP A 37 -7.27 11.80 28.14
CA TRP A 37 -7.71 11.04 26.97
C TRP A 37 -7.49 11.83 25.68
N LEU A 38 -7.82 13.13 25.69
CA LEU A 38 -7.56 14.01 24.56
C LEU A 38 -6.05 14.14 24.27
N ALA A 39 -5.23 14.31 25.31
CA ALA A 39 -3.78 14.37 25.17
C ALA A 39 -3.20 13.06 24.61
N LEU A 40 -3.70 11.92 25.09
CA LEU A 40 -3.31 10.60 24.59
C LEU A 40 -3.68 10.41 23.10
N THR A 41 -4.88 10.85 22.72
CA THR A 41 -5.38 10.77 21.34
C THR A 41 -4.54 11.64 20.39
N VAL A 42 -4.20 12.88 20.82
CA VAL A 42 -3.34 13.79 20.05
C VAL A 42 -1.92 13.21 19.93
N ARG A 43 -1.38 12.65 21.03
CA ARG A 43 -0.05 12.04 21.03
C ARG A 43 -0.01 10.78 20.15
N ALA A 44 -0.99 9.90 20.24
CA ALA A 44 -1.10 8.70 19.40
C ALA A 44 -1.20 9.06 17.93
N ARG A 45 -1.92 10.11 17.58
CA ARG A 45 -2.01 10.61 16.20
C ARG A 45 -0.66 11.12 15.69
N HIS A 46 0.14 11.76 16.54
CA HIS A 46 1.46 12.27 16.16
C HIS A 46 2.49 11.14 15.96
N GLU A 47 2.49 10.14 16.81
CA GLU A 47 3.38 8.97 16.71
C GLU A 47 2.97 8.08 15.51
N TYR A 48 1.68 7.93 15.25
CA TYR A 48 1.16 7.16 14.11
C TYR A 48 1.59 7.77 12.76
N VAL A 49 1.51 9.10 12.61
CA VAL A 49 1.96 9.82 11.40
C VAL A 49 3.47 9.73 11.22
N THR A 50 4.24 9.73 12.32
CA THR A 50 5.70 9.65 12.28
C THR A 50 6.17 8.22 11.96
N ALA A 51 5.57 7.21 12.57
CA ALA A 51 5.82 5.81 12.26
C ALA A 51 5.42 5.46 10.81
N TYR A 52 4.32 6.02 10.32
CA TYR A 52 3.89 5.86 8.94
C TYR A 52 4.87 6.52 7.94
N ARG A 53 5.39 7.72 8.26
CA ARG A 53 6.43 8.37 7.45
C ARG A 53 7.78 7.65 7.48
N GLU A 54 8.13 7.06 8.59
CA GLU A 54 9.37 6.29 8.75
C GLU A 54 9.27 4.92 8.08
N GLY A 55 8.12 4.27 8.15
CA GLY A 55 7.79 3.05 7.41
C GLY A 55 7.82 3.27 5.89
N LEU A 56 7.33 4.42 5.40
CA LEU A 56 7.43 4.81 4.00
C LEU A 56 8.87 5.11 3.56
N LYS A 57 9.71 5.66 4.46
CA LYS A 57 11.13 5.94 4.16
C LYS A 57 12.02 4.70 4.18
N SER A 58 11.70 3.73 5.01
CA SER A 58 12.51 2.51 5.15
C SER A 58 12.18 1.42 4.14
N GLY A 59 11.12 1.57 3.34
CA GLY A 59 10.74 0.57 2.32
C GLY A 59 10.33 -0.80 2.89
N VAL A 60 10.21 -0.91 4.22
CA VAL A 60 9.82 -2.13 4.92
C VAL A 60 8.39 -1.96 5.42
N ILE A 61 7.46 -1.81 4.50
CA ILE A 61 6.07 -2.17 4.79
C ILE A 61 5.97 -3.65 4.44
N GLN A 62 6.05 -4.52 5.45
CA GLN A 62 5.49 -5.85 5.32
C GLN A 62 3.96 -5.66 5.27
N PRO A 63 3.32 -5.91 4.16
CA PRO A 63 1.87 -5.86 4.08
C PRO A 63 1.32 -7.17 4.63
N ASP A 64 1.22 -7.28 5.95
CA ASP A 64 0.41 -8.35 6.57
C ASP A 64 -1.08 -7.96 6.64
N ALA A 65 -1.44 -6.88 5.97
CA ALA A 65 -2.81 -6.58 5.61
C ALA A 65 -3.03 -7.15 4.20
N THR A 66 -3.74 -8.24 4.09
CA THR A 66 -4.36 -8.69 2.85
C THR A 66 -5.21 -7.53 2.31
N ILE A 67 -4.60 -6.68 1.50
CA ILE A 67 -5.33 -5.66 0.75
C ILE A 67 -6.25 -6.46 -0.18
N ASP A 68 -7.54 -6.38 0.05
CA ASP A 68 -8.52 -6.98 -0.87
C ASP A 68 -8.50 -6.17 -2.17
N THR A 69 -7.58 -6.56 -3.05
CA THR A 69 -7.38 -5.92 -4.37
C THR A 69 -8.53 -6.17 -5.32
N LYS A 70 -9.54 -6.95 -4.90
CA LYS A 70 -10.79 -7.11 -5.64
C LYS A 70 -11.73 -5.91 -5.50
N ASP A 71 -11.44 -4.97 -4.60
CA ASP A 71 -12.19 -3.73 -4.52
C ASP A 71 -11.76 -2.80 -5.68
N VAL A 72 -12.70 -2.50 -6.55
CA VAL A 72 -12.53 -1.60 -7.71
C VAL A 72 -11.91 -0.26 -7.30
N THR A 73 -12.20 0.22 -6.10
CA THR A 73 -11.64 1.47 -5.55
C THR A 73 -10.14 1.36 -5.32
N THR A 74 -9.67 0.22 -4.80
CA THR A 74 -8.23 -0.04 -4.56
C THR A 74 -7.47 -0.12 -5.86
N VAL A 75 -7.97 -0.87 -6.86
CA VAL A 75 -7.36 -0.98 -8.18
C VAL A 75 -7.28 0.39 -8.87
N THR A 76 -8.36 1.16 -8.83
CA THR A 76 -8.38 2.53 -9.41
C THR A 76 -7.32 3.42 -8.77
N THR A 77 -7.17 3.36 -7.45
CA THR A 77 -6.16 4.14 -6.72
C THR A 77 -4.74 3.72 -7.10
N LEU A 78 -4.49 2.41 -7.26
CA LEU A 78 -3.20 1.90 -7.71
C LEU A 78 -2.87 2.37 -9.13
N VAL A 79 -3.82 2.30 -10.05
CA VAL A 79 -3.63 2.79 -11.42
C VAL A 79 -3.37 4.30 -11.45
N GLN A 80 -4.08 5.10 -10.63
CA GLN A 80 -3.81 6.53 -10.52
C GLN A 80 -2.41 6.82 -9.99
N SER A 81 -1.90 6.02 -9.05
CA SER A 81 -0.57 6.20 -8.48
C SER A 81 0.57 5.86 -9.44
N LEU A 82 0.30 5.14 -10.54
CA LEU A 82 1.29 4.93 -11.62
C LEU A 82 1.68 6.25 -12.32
N GLY A 83 0.86 7.29 -12.23
CA GLY A 83 1.17 8.64 -12.72
C GLY A 83 1.97 9.51 -11.73
N SER A 84 2.40 8.96 -10.59
CA SER A 84 3.19 9.69 -9.59
C SER A 84 4.59 10.02 -10.12
N SER A 85 5.13 11.17 -9.70
CA SER A 85 6.53 11.54 -9.95
C SER A 85 7.52 10.83 -9.01
N ASP A 86 7.04 10.13 -7.97
CA ASP A 86 7.88 9.34 -7.07
C ASP A 86 8.05 7.90 -7.60
N PRO A 87 9.26 7.50 -8.07
CA PRO A 87 9.51 6.16 -8.60
C PRO A 87 9.20 5.04 -7.60
N ARG A 88 9.35 5.28 -6.30
CA ARG A 88 9.06 4.27 -5.26
C ARG A 88 7.58 3.98 -5.16
N GLN A 89 6.75 5.02 -5.27
CA GLN A 89 5.30 4.87 -5.27
C GLN A 89 4.83 4.12 -6.52
N VAL A 90 5.41 4.44 -7.68
CA VAL A 90 5.11 3.75 -8.94
C VAL A 90 5.51 2.27 -8.84
N LEU A 91 6.71 1.95 -8.37
CA LEU A 91 7.17 0.56 -8.17
C LEU A 91 6.27 -0.23 -7.22
N HIS A 92 5.87 0.38 -6.10
CA HIS A 92 4.96 -0.25 -5.15
C HIS A 92 3.61 -0.58 -5.81
N SER A 93 3.05 0.34 -6.57
CA SER A 93 1.79 0.13 -7.29
C SER A 93 1.90 -0.92 -8.39
N LEU A 94 3.02 -0.95 -9.13
CA LEU A 94 3.30 -1.99 -10.12
C LEU A 94 3.36 -3.38 -9.48
N THR A 95 4.04 -3.51 -8.34
CA THR A 95 4.14 -4.77 -7.61
C THR A 95 2.77 -5.24 -7.14
N LEU A 96 1.97 -4.36 -6.52
CA LEU A 96 0.64 -4.71 -6.05
C LEU A 96 -0.31 -5.11 -7.19
N LEU A 97 -0.25 -4.43 -8.34
CA LEU A 97 -1.05 -4.79 -9.52
C LEU A 97 -0.62 -6.14 -10.11
N SER A 98 0.68 -6.44 -10.14
CA SER A 98 1.18 -7.76 -10.58
C SER A 98 0.73 -8.87 -9.63
N ASP A 99 0.95 -8.70 -8.32
CA ASP A 99 0.64 -9.69 -7.29
C ASP A 99 -0.87 -9.98 -7.20
N SER A 100 -1.71 -9.00 -7.51
CA SER A 100 -3.17 -9.15 -7.54
C SER A 100 -3.72 -9.78 -8.83
N GLY A 101 -2.87 -10.04 -9.82
CA GLY A 101 -3.28 -10.54 -11.13
C GLY A 101 -3.83 -9.46 -12.07
N GLU A 102 -3.78 -8.19 -11.67
CA GLU A 102 -4.27 -7.04 -12.43
C GLU A 102 -3.16 -6.37 -13.30
N GLY A 103 -2.08 -7.09 -13.57
CA GLY A 103 -0.94 -6.62 -14.37
C GLY A 103 -1.31 -6.13 -15.77
N ARG A 104 -2.44 -6.57 -16.32
CA ARG A 104 -2.96 -6.08 -17.61
C ARG A 104 -3.36 -4.61 -17.60
N LEU A 105 -3.62 -4.03 -16.43
CA LEU A 105 -3.96 -2.61 -16.26
C LEU A 105 -2.71 -1.71 -16.27
N VAL A 106 -1.52 -2.29 -16.21
CA VAL A 106 -0.27 -1.54 -16.28
C VAL A 106 -0.07 -0.94 -17.67
N PRO A 107 0.08 0.39 -17.79
CA PRO A 107 0.31 1.03 -19.07
C PRO A 107 1.68 0.66 -19.63
N PRO A 108 1.79 0.14 -20.89
CA PRO A 108 3.09 -0.17 -21.48
C PRO A 108 4.02 1.05 -21.64
N LEU A 109 3.47 2.26 -21.64
CA LEU A 109 4.24 3.52 -21.72
C LEU A 109 5.19 3.75 -20.55
N LEU A 110 5.00 3.07 -19.39
CA LEU A 110 5.93 3.12 -18.26
C LEU A 110 7.33 2.56 -18.59
N ILE A 111 7.48 1.90 -19.73
CA ILE A 111 8.78 1.51 -20.30
C ILE A 111 9.68 2.73 -20.62
N HIS A 112 9.10 3.93 -20.72
CA HIS A 112 9.82 5.18 -20.94
C HIS A 112 9.97 6.01 -19.64
N HIS A 113 9.65 5.44 -18.48
CA HIS A 113 9.79 6.13 -17.20
C HIS A 113 11.24 6.52 -16.93
N GLU A 114 11.46 7.63 -16.21
CA GLU A 114 12.81 8.13 -15.88
C GLU A 114 13.64 7.12 -15.08
N SER A 115 13.04 6.43 -14.10
CA SER A 115 13.71 5.42 -13.27
C SER A 115 13.88 4.11 -14.03
N PRO A 116 15.10 3.56 -14.13
CA PRO A 116 15.35 2.27 -14.75
C PRO A 116 14.67 1.11 -14.02
N GLU A 117 14.48 1.20 -12.70
CA GLU A 117 13.78 0.16 -11.94
C GLU A 117 12.32 0.06 -12.37
N VAL A 118 11.65 1.19 -12.60
CA VAL A 118 10.26 1.22 -13.09
C VAL A 118 10.18 0.61 -14.47
N ARG A 119 11.10 0.98 -15.38
CA ARG A 119 11.14 0.42 -16.75
C ARG A 119 11.32 -1.09 -16.73
N ARG A 120 12.25 -1.59 -15.89
CA ARG A 120 12.51 -3.03 -15.73
C ARG A 120 11.31 -3.78 -15.18
N LYS A 121 10.66 -3.25 -14.11
CA LYS A 121 9.47 -3.88 -13.53
C LYS A 121 8.30 -3.89 -14.51
N THR A 122 8.15 -2.85 -15.32
CA THR A 122 7.15 -2.82 -16.38
C THR A 122 7.39 -3.91 -17.42
N LEU A 123 8.64 -4.11 -17.88
CA LEU A 123 9.00 -5.17 -18.81
C LEU A 123 8.68 -6.58 -18.25
N GLU A 124 8.97 -6.81 -16.97
CA GLU A 124 8.64 -8.05 -16.28
C GLU A 124 7.13 -8.32 -16.32
N ILE A 125 6.31 -7.34 -15.96
CA ILE A 125 4.84 -7.46 -15.97
C ILE A 125 4.30 -7.67 -17.40
N LEU A 126 4.86 -7.01 -18.38
CA LEU A 126 4.47 -7.21 -19.79
C LEU A 126 4.75 -8.65 -20.27
N ALA A 127 5.86 -9.24 -19.81
CA ALA A 127 6.16 -10.65 -20.09
C ALA A 127 5.19 -11.59 -19.36
N GLU A 128 4.92 -11.36 -18.08
CA GLU A 128 4.00 -12.18 -17.26
C GLU A 128 2.57 -12.16 -17.81
N THR A 129 2.14 -11.03 -18.35
CA THR A 129 0.77 -10.84 -18.84
C THR A 129 0.57 -11.16 -20.32
N GLY A 130 1.65 -11.54 -21.04
CA GLY A 130 1.59 -11.88 -22.46
C GLY A 130 1.10 -10.71 -23.34
N ARG A 131 1.50 -9.48 -23.06
CA ARG A 131 1.04 -8.26 -23.73
C ARG A 131 1.68 -8.09 -25.11
N GLU A 132 1.20 -8.80 -26.13
CA GLU A 132 1.70 -8.71 -27.50
C GLU A 132 1.56 -7.32 -28.12
N ASP A 133 0.54 -6.56 -27.71
CA ASP A 133 0.34 -5.17 -28.12
C ASP A 133 1.50 -4.24 -27.73
N ALA A 134 2.29 -4.62 -26.74
CA ALA A 134 3.47 -3.88 -26.29
C ALA A 134 4.77 -4.28 -27.01
N ALA A 135 4.77 -5.27 -27.89
CA ALA A 135 5.99 -5.81 -28.50
C ALA A 135 6.86 -4.74 -29.18
N SER A 136 6.25 -3.80 -29.89
CA SER A 136 6.98 -2.70 -30.53
C SER A 136 7.66 -1.74 -29.55
N LEU A 137 7.06 -1.51 -28.38
CA LEU A 137 7.65 -0.71 -27.31
C LEU A 137 8.78 -1.47 -26.63
N VAL A 138 8.61 -2.78 -26.44
CA VAL A 138 9.66 -3.65 -25.88
C VAL A 138 10.88 -3.69 -26.81
N GLU A 139 10.69 -3.72 -28.14
CA GLU A 139 11.78 -3.63 -29.11
C GLU A 139 12.57 -2.32 -28.97
N GLN A 140 11.90 -1.19 -28.77
CA GLN A 140 12.59 0.09 -28.53
C GLN A 140 13.44 0.06 -27.26
N ALA A 141 12.97 -0.60 -26.19
CA ALA A 141 13.70 -0.73 -24.92
C ALA A 141 14.97 -1.59 -25.05
N MET A 142 15.17 -2.34 -26.13
CA MET A 142 16.43 -3.03 -26.39
C MET A 142 17.61 -2.06 -26.65
N SER A 143 17.32 -0.80 -26.93
CA SER A 143 18.30 0.28 -27.08
C SER A 143 18.37 1.21 -25.86
N ASP A 144 17.82 0.81 -24.72
CA ASP A 144 17.84 1.60 -23.50
C ASP A 144 19.26 1.92 -23.03
N VAL A 145 19.42 3.05 -22.33
CA VAL A 145 20.72 3.46 -21.74
C VAL A 145 21.16 2.46 -20.67
N ASP A 146 20.22 1.91 -19.89
CA ASP A 146 20.48 0.97 -18.82
C ASP A 146 20.63 -0.47 -19.36
N ALA A 147 21.70 -1.17 -18.93
CA ALA A 147 22.00 -2.51 -19.41
C ALA A 147 21.00 -3.58 -18.90
N GLU A 148 20.48 -3.41 -17.69
CA GLU A 148 19.50 -4.36 -17.13
C GLU A 148 18.15 -4.21 -17.82
N VAL A 149 17.76 -2.98 -18.19
CA VAL A 149 16.55 -2.73 -19.00
C VAL A 149 16.69 -3.36 -20.36
N ARG A 150 17.83 -3.22 -21.06
CA ARG A 150 18.07 -3.88 -22.35
C ARG A 150 17.95 -5.40 -22.26
N THR A 151 18.55 -5.98 -21.22
CA THR A 151 18.48 -7.44 -20.97
C THR A 151 17.05 -7.88 -20.65
N GLY A 152 16.31 -7.09 -19.86
CA GLY A 152 14.90 -7.29 -19.59
C GLY A 152 14.07 -7.27 -20.86
N ALA A 153 14.28 -6.27 -21.73
CA ALA A 153 13.57 -6.13 -22.99
C ALA A 153 13.79 -7.33 -23.94
N MET A 154 15.03 -7.81 -24.06
CA MET A 154 15.33 -9.01 -24.86
C MET A 154 14.61 -10.24 -24.34
N ARG A 155 14.59 -10.43 -23.02
CA ARG A 155 13.90 -11.56 -22.37
C ARG A 155 12.38 -11.46 -22.56
N THR A 156 11.80 -10.29 -22.33
CA THR A 156 10.36 -10.04 -22.52
C THR A 156 9.96 -10.31 -23.97
N LEU A 157 10.73 -9.83 -24.93
CA LEU A 157 10.44 -10.06 -26.36
C LEU A 157 10.52 -11.54 -26.73
N ALA A 158 11.47 -12.30 -26.17
CA ALA A 158 11.57 -13.74 -26.38
C ALA A 158 10.34 -14.48 -25.85
N VAL A 159 9.80 -14.08 -24.69
CA VAL A 159 8.58 -14.65 -24.11
C VAL A 159 7.38 -14.34 -25.03
N LEU A 160 7.16 -13.08 -25.37
CA LEU A 160 6.02 -12.66 -26.21
C LEU A 160 6.00 -13.34 -27.59
N ARG A 161 7.17 -13.51 -28.22
CA ARG A 161 7.28 -14.22 -29.51
C ARG A 161 7.15 -15.74 -29.37
N GLY A 162 7.60 -16.31 -28.24
CA GLY A 162 7.48 -17.73 -27.96
C GLY A 162 6.03 -18.15 -27.73
N GLU A 163 5.23 -17.34 -27.07
CA GLU A 163 3.80 -17.58 -26.87
C GLU A 163 3.02 -17.50 -28.19
N HIS A 164 3.37 -16.55 -29.05
CA HIS A 164 2.75 -16.43 -30.37
C HIS A 164 3.01 -17.66 -31.27
N ALA A 165 4.23 -18.21 -31.21
CA ALA A 165 4.58 -19.43 -31.95
C ALA A 165 3.88 -20.70 -31.42
N ALA A 166 3.46 -20.73 -30.17
CA ALA A 166 2.75 -21.85 -29.55
C ALA A 166 1.23 -21.85 -29.81
N GLN A 167 0.68 -20.74 -30.30
CA GLN A 167 -0.76 -20.56 -30.60
C GLN A 167 -1.09 -20.80 -32.09
N LEU A 168 -0.10 -21.00 -32.96
CA LEU A 168 -0.23 -21.33 -34.40
C LEU A 168 -0.11 -22.84 -34.60
#